data_51a45e317d010aed9c533171a8fb5fd7
#
_entry.id   51a45e317d010aed9c533171a8fb5fd7
#
_cell.length_a   1.000
_cell.length_b   1.000
_cell.length_c   1.000
_cell.angle_alpha   90.00
_cell.angle_beta   90.00
_cell.angle_gamma   90.00
#
_symmetry.space_group_name_H-M   'P 1'
#
loop_
_entity.id
_entity.type
_entity.pdbx_description
1 polymer ?
#
loop_
_entity_poly.entity_id
_entity_poly.type
_entity_poly.pdbx_seq_one_letter_code
_entity_poly.pdbx_strand_id
1 'polypeptide(L)'
;MTKDQKLYKSLIIADLKIASDNYDSADKALRLQAAYHAQQAIEKTIKLKAELCGLNLWGHEIDVLIKKCDDAKIKIDIPKLIRDKADMYTQWEAECRYYPVKVVRKDSIKRAIDTVIKWLHSGNTI
;
A
#
# COMPACT_ATOMS: atom_id res chain seq x y z
N MET A 1 13.93 -7.35 -12.93
CA MET A 1 13.05 -8.07 -11.98
C MET A 1 12.92 -9.54 -12.38
N THR A 2 12.87 -10.42 -11.38
CA THR A 2 12.57 -11.84 -11.60
C THR A 2 11.13 -12.03 -12.06
N LYS A 3 10.80 -13.25 -12.49
CA LYS A 3 9.43 -13.62 -12.85
C LYS A 3 8.46 -13.43 -11.67
N ASP A 4 8.89 -13.84 -10.47
CA ASP A 4 8.07 -13.69 -9.26
C ASP A 4 7.87 -12.23 -8.88
N GLN A 5 8.88 -11.39 -9.03
CA GLN A 5 8.76 -9.95 -8.77
C GLN A 5 7.81 -9.28 -9.77
N LYS A 6 7.83 -9.69 -11.03
CA LYS A 6 6.89 -9.18 -12.04
C LYS A 6 5.45 -9.57 -11.70
N LEU A 7 5.24 -10.80 -11.25
CA LEU A 7 3.93 -11.24 -10.79
C LEU A 7 3.48 -10.45 -9.57
N TYR A 8 4.38 -10.22 -8.62
CA TYR A 8 4.08 -9.42 -7.42
C TYR A 8 3.68 -7.99 -7.78
N LYS A 9 4.37 -7.38 -8.74
CA LYS A 9 3.99 -6.06 -9.28
C LYS A 9 2.58 -6.09 -9.88
N SER A 10 2.22 -7.17 -10.59
CA SER A 10 0.88 -7.32 -11.14
C SER A 10 -0.19 -7.37 -10.05
N LEU A 11 0.11 -7.98 -8.89
CA LEU A 11 -0.80 -7.98 -7.74
C LEU A 11 -0.98 -6.58 -7.16
N ILE A 12 0.09 -5.78 -7.11
CA ILE A 12 0.00 -4.37 -6.68
C ILE A 12 -0.93 -3.60 -7.62
N ILE A 13 -0.76 -3.75 -8.92
CA ILE A 13 -1.57 -3.08 -9.93
C ILE A 13 -3.05 -3.50 -9.80
N ALA A 14 -3.30 -4.78 -9.55
CA ALA A 14 -4.66 -5.29 -9.33
C ALA A 14 -5.29 -4.66 -8.08
N ASP A 15 -4.55 -4.58 -6.97
CA ASP A 15 -5.03 -3.90 -5.76
C ASP A 15 -5.38 -2.44 -6.03
N LEU A 16 -4.52 -1.73 -6.76
CA LEU A 16 -4.75 -0.32 -7.13
C LEU A 16 -5.99 -0.16 -8.00
N LYS A 17 -6.23 -1.08 -8.93
CA LYS A 17 -7.41 -1.03 -9.78
C LYS A 17 -8.69 -1.23 -8.98
N ILE A 18 -8.73 -2.21 -8.10
CA ILE A 18 -9.89 -2.46 -7.23
C ILE A 18 -10.16 -1.22 -6.37
N ALA A 19 -9.12 -0.64 -5.78
CA ALA A 19 -9.24 0.56 -4.98
C ALA A 19 -9.75 1.75 -5.79
N SER A 20 -9.18 1.97 -6.99
CA SER A 20 -9.56 3.07 -7.87
C SER A 20 -11.02 2.97 -8.34
N ASP A 21 -11.49 1.77 -8.61
CA ASP A 21 -12.85 1.54 -9.09
C ASP A 21 -13.91 1.72 -8.00
N ASN A 22 -13.53 1.66 -6.71
CA ASN A 22 -14.48 1.57 -5.60
C ASN A 22 -14.34 2.63 -4.51
N TYR A 23 -13.31 3.48 -4.51
CA TYR A 23 -13.06 4.40 -3.40
C TYR A 23 -14.19 5.43 -3.19
N ASP A 24 -14.91 5.79 -4.24
CA ASP A 24 -16.01 6.75 -4.22
C ASP A 24 -17.38 6.11 -4.41
N SER A 25 -17.48 4.78 -4.29
CA SER A 25 -18.73 4.06 -4.42
C SER A 25 -19.78 4.56 -3.41
N ALA A 26 -21.04 4.57 -3.83
CA ALA A 26 -22.15 4.82 -2.91
C ALA A 26 -22.30 3.70 -1.88
N ASP A 27 -21.82 2.49 -2.20
CA ASP A 27 -21.84 1.35 -1.30
C ASP A 27 -20.67 1.44 -0.32
N LYS A 28 -20.98 1.58 0.97
CA LYS A 28 -19.98 1.66 2.04
C LYS A 28 -19.06 0.46 2.06
N ALA A 29 -19.59 -0.75 1.84
CA ALA A 29 -18.77 -1.96 1.85
C ALA A 29 -17.72 -1.92 0.75
N LEU A 30 -18.09 -1.45 -0.45
CA LEU A 30 -17.13 -1.31 -1.55
C LEU A 30 -16.07 -0.24 -1.25
N ARG A 31 -16.45 0.87 -0.59
CA ARG A 31 -15.46 1.87 -0.16
C ARG A 31 -14.46 1.30 0.84
N LEU A 32 -14.93 0.49 1.79
CA LEU A 32 -14.07 -0.15 2.77
C LEU A 32 -13.11 -1.16 2.11
N GLN A 33 -13.60 -1.90 1.12
CA GLN A 33 -12.74 -2.79 0.33
C GLN A 33 -11.72 -2.00 -0.47
N ALA A 34 -12.08 -0.82 -0.99
CA ALA A 34 -11.12 0.06 -1.65
C ALA A 34 -9.99 0.49 -0.70
N ALA A 35 -10.32 0.85 0.53
CA ALA A 35 -9.32 1.20 1.55
C ALA A 35 -8.41 0.01 1.86
N TYR A 36 -8.98 -1.17 2.02
CA TYR A 36 -8.21 -2.40 2.25
C TYR A 36 -7.23 -2.66 1.10
N HIS A 37 -7.70 -2.59 -0.14
CA HIS A 37 -6.84 -2.84 -1.30
C HIS A 37 -5.79 -1.73 -1.50
N ALA A 38 -6.10 -0.48 -1.17
CA ALA A 38 -5.10 0.59 -1.16
C ALA A 38 -3.99 0.29 -0.14
N GLN A 39 -4.35 -0.17 1.05
CA GLN A 39 -3.40 -0.60 2.08
C GLN A 39 -2.54 -1.76 1.58
N GLN A 40 -3.15 -2.77 0.93
CA GLN A 40 -2.42 -3.90 0.36
C GLN A 40 -1.42 -3.44 -0.69
N ALA A 41 -1.79 -2.45 -1.52
CA ALA A 41 -0.88 -1.88 -2.50
C ALA A 41 0.33 -1.19 -1.84
N ILE A 42 0.10 -0.45 -0.75
CA ILE A 42 1.18 0.18 0.01
C ILE A 42 2.13 -0.87 0.57
N GLU A 43 1.60 -1.86 1.25
CA GLU A 43 2.38 -2.93 1.88
C GLU A 43 3.24 -3.67 0.84
N LYS A 44 2.62 -4.08 -0.25
CA LYS A 44 3.30 -4.82 -1.32
C LYS A 44 4.36 -3.96 -2.02
N THR A 45 4.12 -2.66 -2.20
CA THR A 45 5.09 -1.78 -2.83
C THR A 45 6.33 -1.62 -1.95
N ILE A 46 6.15 -1.46 -0.63
CA ILE A 46 7.27 -1.44 0.32
C ILE A 46 8.09 -2.72 0.18
N LYS A 47 7.42 -3.87 0.22
CA LYS A 47 8.09 -5.17 0.15
C LYS A 47 8.84 -5.39 -1.16
N LEU A 48 8.22 -5.01 -2.29
CA LEU A 48 8.87 -5.16 -3.59
C LEU A 48 10.10 -4.28 -3.73
N LYS A 49 9.98 -3.00 -3.37
CA LYS A 49 11.12 -2.08 -3.44
C LYS A 49 12.24 -2.48 -2.49
N ALA A 50 11.91 -2.95 -1.29
CA ALA A 50 12.89 -3.47 -0.33
C ALA A 50 13.60 -4.70 -0.89
N GLU A 51 12.87 -5.63 -1.48
CA GLU A 51 13.45 -6.85 -2.06
C GLU A 51 14.41 -6.52 -3.20
N LEU A 52 14.08 -5.52 -4.03
CA LEU A 52 14.97 -5.05 -5.09
C LEU A 52 16.28 -4.44 -4.54
N CYS A 53 16.27 -4.03 -3.28
CA CYS A 53 17.47 -3.58 -2.56
C CYS A 53 18.12 -4.69 -1.73
N GLY A 54 17.64 -5.93 -1.84
CA GLY A 54 18.19 -7.08 -1.13
C GLY A 54 17.64 -7.32 0.27
N LEU A 55 16.57 -6.63 0.65
CA LEU A 55 15.94 -6.79 1.97
C LEU A 55 14.58 -7.49 1.85
N ASN A 56 14.48 -8.67 2.47
CA ASN A 56 13.22 -9.40 2.54
C ASN A 56 12.45 -8.99 3.80
N LEU A 57 11.22 -8.51 3.62
CA LEU A 57 10.36 -8.05 4.70
C LEU A 57 9.21 -9.04 4.95
N TRP A 58 8.90 -9.22 6.23
CA TRP A 58 7.79 -10.06 6.69
C TRP A 58 6.83 -9.23 7.53
N GLY A 59 5.55 -9.57 7.47
CA GLY A 59 4.53 -8.91 8.27
C GLY A 59 3.63 -8.00 7.46
N HIS A 60 2.65 -7.38 8.13
CA HIS A 60 1.58 -6.59 7.50
C HIS A 60 1.45 -5.18 8.08
N GLU A 61 2.20 -4.85 9.11
CA GLU A 61 2.12 -3.55 9.76
C GLU A 61 3.05 -2.57 9.05
N ILE A 62 2.46 -1.60 8.35
CA ILE A 62 3.19 -0.66 7.50
C ILE A 62 4.24 0.13 8.29
N ASP A 63 3.89 0.60 9.49
CA ASP A 63 4.83 1.33 10.35
C ASP A 63 6.04 0.48 10.72
N VAL A 64 5.83 -0.80 11.01
CA VAL A 64 6.93 -1.76 11.31
C VAL A 64 7.78 -2.01 10.07
N LEU A 65 7.16 -2.19 8.92
CA LEU A 65 7.89 -2.40 7.66
C LEU A 65 8.78 -1.20 7.33
N ILE A 66 8.26 0.02 7.50
CA ILE A 66 9.03 1.26 7.28
C ILE A 66 10.22 1.31 8.23
N LYS A 67 10.01 1.01 9.52
CA LYS A 67 11.08 0.99 10.50
C LYS A 67 12.17 0.01 10.12
N LYS A 68 11.81 -1.18 9.65
CA LYS A 68 12.78 -2.18 9.20
C LYS A 68 13.62 -1.67 8.02
N CYS A 69 12.99 -0.96 7.08
CA CYS A 69 13.71 -0.33 5.97
C CYS A 69 14.70 0.72 6.47
N ASP A 70 14.27 1.56 7.39
CA ASP A 70 15.11 2.62 7.96
C ASP A 70 16.29 2.02 8.74
N ASP A 71 16.04 0.99 9.55
CA ASP A 71 17.10 0.31 10.32
C ASP A 71 18.13 -0.37 9.41
N ALA A 72 17.68 -0.90 8.27
CA ALA A 72 18.56 -1.49 7.26
C ALA A 72 19.26 -0.45 6.37
N LYS A 73 18.91 0.83 6.52
CA LYS A 73 19.48 1.94 5.76
C LYS A 73 19.35 1.81 4.25
N ILE A 74 18.28 1.14 3.78
CA ILE A 74 17.99 1.07 2.36
C ILE A 74 17.23 2.33 1.92
N LYS A 75 17.45 2.73 0.65
CA LYS A 75 16.79 3.90 0.07
C LYS A 75 15.76 3.46 -0.94
N ILE A 76 14.50 3.47 -0.52
CA ILE A 76 13.37 3.17 -1.40
C ILE A 76 12.43 4.37 -1.55
N ASP A 77 12.84 5.53 -1.05
CA ASP A 77 12.14 6.82 -1.22
C ASP A 77 10.66 6.74 -0.82
N ILE A 78 10.38 6.21 0.38
CA ILE A 78 9.02 6.10 0.89
C ILE A 78 8.39 7.50 0.94
N PRO A 79 7.24 7.70 0.28
CA PRO A 79 6.57 9.01 0.29
C PRO A 79 6.25 9.49 1.70
N LYS A 80 6.37 10.80 1.91
CA LYS A 80 6.09 11.42 3.21
C LYS A 80 4.67 11.12 3.70
N LEU A 81 3.70 11.15 2.81
CA LEU A 81 2.31 10.82 3.16
C LEU A 81 2.20 9.42 3.78
N ILE A 82 2.89 8.44 3.20
CA ILE A 82 2.85 7.06 3.70
C ILE A 82 3.53 6.97 5.07
N ARG A 83 4.66 7.65 5.26
CA ARG A 83 5.32 7.71 6.56
C ARG A 83 4.43 8.35 7.63
N ASP A 84 3.84 9.49 7.30
CA ASP A 84 3.03 10.28 8.25
C ASP A 84 1.73 9.56 8.64
N LYS A 85 1.17 8.75 7.75
CA LYS A 85 -0.12 8.07 7.93
C LYS A 85 0.01 6.55 8.08
N ALA A 86 1.22 6.06 8.36
CA ALA A 86 1.49 4.62 8.44
C ALA A 86 0.56 3.90 9.42
N ASP A 87 0.31 4.50 10.60
CA ASP A 87 -0.60 3.92 11.60
C ASP A 87 -2.02 3.76 11.06
N MET A 88 -2.52 4.78 10.36
CA MET A 88 -3.85 4.74 9.75
C MET A 88 -3.94 3.62 8.72
N TYR A 89 -2.96 3.50 7.84
CA TYR A 89 -2.95 2.45 6.81
C TYR A 89 -2.82 1.05 7.42
N THR A 90 -2.04 0.91 8.48
CA THR A 90 -1.93 -0.37 9.21
C THR A 90 -3.30 -0.80 9.74
N GLN A 91 -4.08 0.14 10.28
CA GLN A 91 -5.43 -0.14 10.78
C GLN A 91 -6.39 -0.56 9.67
N TRP A 92 -6.23 -0.05 8.45
CA TRP A 92 -7.12 -0.39 7.33
C TRP A 92 -7.09 -1.88 6.99
N GLU A 93 -5.99 -2.57 7.26
CA GLU A 93 -5.86 -4.01 6.95
C GLU A 93 -6.94 -4.83 7.67
N ALA A 94 -7.10 -4.67 8.97
CA ALA A 94 -8.07 -5.43 9.75
C ALA A 94 -9.44 -4.75 9.81
N GLU A 95 -9.48 -3.44 10.09
CA GLU A 95 -10.72 -2.72 10.34
C GLU A 95 -11.60 -2.58 9.10
N CYS A 96 -11.00 -2.33 7.93
CA CYS A 96 -11.77 -2.19 6.70
C CYS A 96 -12.24 -3.53 6.14
N ARG A 97 -11.62 -4.62 6.57
CA ARG A 97 -11.96 -5.96 6.10
C ARG A 97 -13.05 -6.63 6.94
N TYR A 98 -13.02 -6.41 8.26
CA TYR A 98 -13.87 -7.14 9.21
C TYR A 98 -14.89 -6.27 9.94
N TYR A 99 -14.73 -4.94 9.94
CA TYR A 99 -15.56 -4.03 10.72
C TYR A 99 -16.26 -3.01 9.84
N PRO A 100 -17.43 -3.37 9.27
CA PRO A 100 -18.14 -2.51 8.30
C PRO A 100 -18.63 -1.18 8.89
N VAL A 101 -18.58 -1.01 10.20
CA VAL A 101 -18.94 0.25 10.86
C VAL A 101 -17.85 1.31 10.80
N LYS A 102 -16.62 0.92 10.46
CA LYS A 102 -15.51 1.87 10.31
C LYS A 102 -15.81 2.87 9.22
N VAL A 103 -15.51 4.13 9.48
CA VAL A 103 -15.62 5.19 8.48
C VAL A 103 -14.23 5.52 7.95
N VAL A 104 -14.07 5.42 6.63
CA VAL A 104 -12.84 5.82 5.95
C VAL A 104 -13.21 6.86 4.91
N ARG A 105 -12.49 7.99 4.92
CA ARG A 105 -12.78 9.11 4.00
C ARG A 105 -12.35 8.78 2.59
N LYS A 106 -13.20 9.11 1.62
CA LYS A 106 -12.91 8.90 0.18
C LYS A 106 -11.61 9.57 -0.23
N ASP A 107 -11.38 10.81 0.21
CA ASP A 107 -10.17 11.55 -0.14
C ASP A 107 -8.91 10.93 0.45
N SER A 108 -8.99 10.31 1.62
CA SER A 108 -7.86 9.56 2.19
C SER A 108 -7.50 8.35 1.33
N ILE A 109 -8.50 7.63 0.84
CA ILE A 109 -8.28 6.47 -0.04
C ILE A 109 -7.67 6.95 -1.36
N LYS A 110 -8.24 8.00 -1.96
CA LYS A 110 -7.74 8.53 -3.23
C LYS A 110 -6.29 9.00 -3.13
N ARG A 111 -5.95 9.69 -2.05
CA ARG A 111 -4.57 10.15 -1.82
C ARG A 111 -3.60 8.97 -1.72
N ALA A 112 -4.00 7.91 -1.02
CA ALA A 112 -3.19 6.71 -0.92
C ALA A 112 -2.96 6.08 -2.30
N ILE A 113 -4.03 5.94 -3.09
CA ILE A 113 -3.96 5.38 -4.45
C ILE A 113 -3.00 6.21 -5.32
N ASP A 114 -3.22 7.51 -5.40
CA ASP A 114 -2.42 8.40 -6.25
C ASP A 114 -0.95 8.41 -5.83
N THR A 115 -0.69 8.39 -4.52
CA THR A 115 0.67 8.36 -3.98
C THR A 115 1.38 7.06 -4.34
N VAL A 116 0.70 5.92 -4.21
CA VAL A 116 1.29 4.61 -4.53
C VAL A 116 1.56 4.49 -6.02
N ILE A 117 0.63 4.93 -6.87
CA ILE A 117 0.83 4.90 -8.32
C ILE A 117 2.09 5.69 -8.70
N LYS A 118 2.21 6.90 -8.19
CA LYS A 118 3.38 7.74 -8.46
C LYS A 118 4.67 7.13 -7.94
N TRP A 119 4.63 6.57 -6.73
CA TRP A 119 5.79 5.94 -6.11
C TRP A 119 6.20 4.65 -6.83
N LEU A 120 5.24 3.82 -7.19
CA LEU A 120 5.48 2.56 -7.91
C LEU A 120 6.26 2.81 -9.20
N HIS A 121 5.95 3.89 -9.90
CA HIS A 121 6.61 4.24 -11.16
C HIS A 121 7.80 5.18 -11.00
N SER A 122 8.17 5.56 -9.77
CA SER A 122 9.35 6.37 -9.51
C SER A 122 10.62 5.51 -9.54
N GLY A 123 11.70 6.10 -10.01
CA GLY A 123 12.94 5.36 -10.21
C GLY A 123 12.85 4.40 -11.41
N ASN A 124 13.99 3.85 -11.81
CA ASN A 124 14.09 3.00 -13.00
C ASN A 124 14.04 1.50 -12.67
N THR A 125 13.67 1.14 -11.45
CA THR A 125 13.70 -0.25 -10.99
C THR A 125 12.39 -1.00 -11.19
N ILE A 126 11.30 -0.28 -11.43
CA ILE A 126 9.98 -0.90 -11.61
C ILE A 126 9.30 -0.41 -12.89
#